data_8213cd758fb9b23c9b4e0cc5d1d8b182
#
_entry.id   8213cd758fb9b23c9b4e0cc5d1d8b182
#
_cell.length_a   1.000
_cell.length_b   1.000
_cell.length_c   1.000
_cell.angle_alpha   90.00
_cell.angle_beta   90.00
_cell.angle_gamma   90.00
#
_symmetry.space_group_name_H-M   'P 1'
#
loop_
_entity.id
_entity.type
_entity.pdbx_description
1 polymer ?
#
loop_
_entity_poly.entity_id
_entity_poly.type
_entity_poly.pdbx_seq_one_letter_code
_entity_poly.pdbx_strand_id
1 'polypeptide(L)'
;AGIIRGVLKEHNCMFGNELLKGIQSQLPTLYEGIKEFGDRGIRGAIAYKLKEQFRFNSNIICDIGANIDNAEVFKSFAEEERYFSLSALVNLKEQIGVGGVYFDSVNEVASRINANDYVPNGALLFNEDAIDELLERIIIGNQASIKEASNFAIYPSTCQPWTEYLLESYVAKFSKKFKLIHICYAESKCSGAIVKRSSEINSMDDVVVEYLVTHKDIQTANDALNGLVEDGYIARKRYKNIEDLLVVAKAKGRA
;
A
#
# COMPACT_ATOMS: atom_id res chain seq x y z
N ALA A 1 24.80 23.85 -2.11
CA ALA A 1 24.73 23.54 -0.68
C ALA A 1 23.72 24.44 0.05
N GLY A 2 23.78 25.77 -0.12
CA GLY A 2 22.88 26.71 0.59
C GLY A 2 21.40 26.42 0.44
N ILE A 3 20.94 26.18 -0.79
CA ILE A 3 19.53 25.82 -1.10
C ILE A 3 19.11 24.54 -0.36
N ILE A 4 19.94 23.49 -0.42
CA ILE A 4 19.66 22.22 0.24
C ILE A 4 19.58 22.42 1.76
N ARG A 5 20.57 23.09 2.37
CA ARG A 5 20.57 23.37 3.81
C ARG A 5 19.38 24.22 4.25
N GLY A 6 18.89 25.12 3.39
CA GLY A 6 17.71 25.91 3.69
C GLY A 6 16.46 25.03 3.87
N VAL A 7 16.24 24.09 2.96
CA VAL A 7 15.09 23.16 3.03
C VAL A 7 15.25 22.14 4.16
N LEU A 8 16.44 21.57 4.34
CA LEU A 8 16.69 20.56 5.38
C LEU A 8 16.63 21.10 6.83
N LYS A 9 16.54 22.42 7.02
CA LYS A 9 16.25 23.00 8.35
C LYS A 9 14.79 22.84 8.77
N GLU A 10 13.90 22.75 7.80
CA GLU A 10 12.45 22.70 8.01
C GLU A 10 11.87 21.30 7.68
N HIS A 11 12.58 20.54 6.84
CA HIS A 11 12.16 19.22 6.37
C HIS A 11 13.28 18.19 6.49
N ASN A 12 12.93 16.94 6.71
CA ASN A 12 13.91 15.84 6.84
C ASN A 12 14.57 15.48 5.50
N CYS A 13 13.96 15.84 4.38
CA CYS A 13 14.53 15.65 3.04
C CYS A 13 14.09 16.75 2.07
N MET A 14 14.76 16.80 0.92
CA MET A 14 14.44 17.65 -0.23
C MET A 14 14.35 16.79 -1.48
N PHE A 15 13.45 17.10 -2.38
CA PHE A 15 13.36 16.39 -3.67
C PHE A 15 14.21 17.04 -4.75
N GLY A 16 14.73 16.21 -5.66
CA GLY A 16 15.58 16.71 -6.75
C GLY A 16 14.91 17.75 -7.64
N ASN A 17 13.59 17.69 -7.83
CA ASN A 17 12.83 18.70 -8.57
C ASN A 17 12.76 20.04 -7.82
N GLU A 18 12.68 20.03 -6.50
CA GLU A 18 12.72 21.23 -5.65
C GLU A 18 14.10 21.88 -5.71
N LEU A 19 15.17 21.05 -5.72
CA LEU A 19 16.52 21.54 -5.91
C LEU A 19 16.66 22.27 -7.24
N LEU A 20 16.16 21.70 -8.34
CA LEU A 20 16.23 22.33 -9.66
C LEU A 20 15.45 23.65 -9.71
N LYS A 21 14.23 23.67 -9.17
CA LYS A 21 13.43 24.91 -9.03
C LYS A 21 14.14 25.95 -8.17
N GLY A 22 14.75 25.53 -7.06
CA GLY A 22 15.53 26.41 -6.20
C GLY A 22 16.76 26.99 -6.91
N ILE A 23 17.46 26.20 -7.73
CA ILE A 23 18.58 26.70 -8.55
C ILE A 23 18.08 27.68 -9.61
N GLN A 24 17.02 27.35 -10.31
CA GLN A 24 16.44 28.22 -11.35
C GLN A 24 16.00 29.56 -10.77
N SER A 25 15.38 29.59 -9.58
CA SER A 25 14.88 30.82 -8.97
C SER A 25 15.97 31.65 -8.29
N GLN A 26 16.90 31.02 -7.57
CA GLN A 26 17.91 31.73 -6.77
C GLN A 26 19.21 31.95 -7.51
N LEU A 27 19.51 31.18 -8.54
CA LEU A 27 20.75 31.22 -9.33
C LEU A 27 20.46 31.15 -10.84
N PRO A 28 19.63 32.05 -11.39
CA PRO A 28 19.16 31.97 -12.78
C PRO A 28 20.31 31.97 -13.83
N THR A 29 21.35 32.77 -13.63
CA THR A 29 22.51 32.80 -14.52
C THR A 29 23.26 31.46 -14.54
N LEU A 30 23.39 30.82 -13.38
CA LEU A 30 24.00 29.50 -13.30
C LEU A 30 23.13 28.47 -14.01
N TYR A 31 21.80 28.50 -13.77
CA TYR A 31 20.88 27.57 -14.41
C TYR A 31 20.91 27.64 -15.92
N GLU A 32 20.90 28.85 -16.47
CA GLU A 32 21.02 29.07 -17.92
C GLU A 32 22.31 28.48 -18.51
N GLY A 33 23.43 28.56 -17.78
CA GLY A 33 24.71 27.99 -18.21
C GLY A 33 24.80 26.45 -18.14
N ILE A 34 23.90 25.79 -17.41
CA ILE A 34 23.95 24.33 -17.21
C ILE A 34 22.70 23.59 -17.71
N LYS A 35 21.66 24.30 -18.17
CA LYS A 35 20.36 23.69 -18.55
C LYS A 35 20.47 22.66 -19.68
N GLU A 36 21.46 22.80 -20.56
CA GLU A 36 21.73 21.85 -21.66
C GLU A 36 22.12 20.45 -21.19
N PHE A 37 22.62 20.30 -19.95
CA PHE A 37 22.91 18.99 -19.39
C PHE A 37 21.63 18.21 -18.99
N GLY A 38 20.47 18.86 -19.04
CA GLY A 38 19.19 18.31 -18.61
C GLY A 38 19.14 18.04 -17.10
N ASP A 39 17.94 17.85 -16.57
CA ASP A 39 17.69 17.73 -15.14
C ASP A 39 18.49 16.60 -14.47
N ARG A 40 18.61 15.46 -15.14
CA ARG A 40 19.38 14.31 -14.63
C ARG A 40 20.87 14.61 -14.58
N GLY A 41 21.41 15.26 -15.60
CA GLY A 41 22.84 15.64 -15.64
C GLY A 41 23.19 16.67 -14.58
N ILE A 42 22.34 17.69 -14.40
CA ILE A 42 22.51 18.72 -13.37
C ILE A 42 22.50 18.09 -11.98
N ARG A 43 21.50 17.25 -11.68
CA ARG A 43 21.41 16.54 -10.40
C ARG A 43 22.61 15.64 -10.14
N GLY A 44 23.05 14.89 -11.16
CA GLY A 44 24.23 14.02 -11.06
C GLY A 44 25.51 14.80 -10.74
N ALA A 45 25.74 15.94 -11.39
CA ALA A 45 26.88 16.81 -11.13
C ALA A 45 26.85 17.40 -9.71
N ILE A 46 25.68 17.81 -9.24
CA ILE A 46 25.50 18.32 -7.87
C ILE A 46 25.73 17.21 -6.85
N ALA A 47 25.15 16.03 -7.08
CA ALA A 47 25.36 14.87 -6.20
C ALA A 47 26.85 14.52 -6.07
N TYR A 48 27.58 14.48 -7.19
CA TYR A 48 29.03 14.23 -7.17
C TYR A 48 29.80 15.30 -6.37
N LYS A 49 29.45 16.56 -6.52
CA LYS A 49 30.12 17.69 -5.83
C LYS A 49 29.82 17.77 -4.34
N LEU A 50 28.62 17.34 -3.94
CA LEU A 50 28.13 17.53 -2.57
C LEU A 50 27.97 16.22 -1.78
N LYS A 51 28.44 15.09 -2.30
CA LYS A 51 28.34 13.75 -1.68
C LYS A 51 28.93 13.65 -0.27
N GLU A 52 29.89 14.51 0.08
CA GLU A 52 30.51 14.55 1.41
C GLU A 52 29.68 15.39 2.42
N GLN A 53 28.66 16.12 1.94
CA GLN A 53 27.83 16.98 2.76
C GLN A 53 26.38 16.49 2.86
N PHE A 54 25.91 15.80 1.82
CA PHE A 54 24.53 15.32 1.73
C PHE A 54 24.49 13.93 1.11
N ARG A 55 23.49 13.16 1.51
CA ARG A 55 23.17 11.88 0.90
C ARG A 55 22.19 12.09 -0.25
N PHE A 56 22.48 11.51 -1.40
CA PHE A 56 21.63 11.51 -2.58
C PHE A 56 21.13 10.09 -2.85
N ASN A 57 19.85 9.86 -2.59
CA ASN A 57 19.20 8.57 -2.80
C ASN A 57 18.13 8.72 -3.89
N SER A 58 18.48 8.38 -5.14
CA SER A 58 17.63 8.62 -6.30
C SER A 58 17.22 10.11 -6.40
N ASN A 59 15.98 10.44 -6.14
CA ASN A 59 15.46 11.82 -6.17
C ASN A 59 15.34 12.46 -4.78
N ILE A 60 15.74 11.76 -3.74
CA ILE A 60 15.73 12.24 -2.35
C ILE A 60 17.12 12.74 -1.99
N ILE A 61 17.18 13.89 -1.34
CA ILE A 61 18.39 14.51 -0.82
C ILE A 61 18.16 14.73 0.67
N CYS A 62 19.05 14.22 1.51
CA CYS A 62 18.97 14.36 2.95
C CYS A 62 20.37 14.60 3.56
N ASP A 63 20.43 14.84 4.85
CA ASP A 63 21.71 14.96 5.56
C ASP A 63 22.50 13.65 5.48
N ILE A 64 23.83 13.74 5.51
CA ILE A 64 24.72 12.58 5.31
C ILE A 64 24.50 11.48 6.36
N GLY A 65 24.07 11.85 7.57
CA GLY A 65 23.75 10.92 8.66
C GLY A 65 22.35 10.31 8.59
N ALA A 66 21.48 10.85 7.74
CA ALA A 66 20.12 10.36 7.57
C ALA A 66 20.07 9.23 6.52
N ASN A 67 19.21 8.24 6.77
CA ASN A 67 18.96 7.15 5.82
C ASN A 67 17.50 7.14 5.44
N ILE A 68 17.08 8.16 4.70
CA ILE A 68 15.71 8.31 4.22
C ILE A 68 15.60 7.63 2.88
N ASP A 69 14.72 6.67 2.77
CA ASP A 69 14.32 6.03 1.52
C ASP A 69 12.90 6.42 1.10
N ASN A 70 12.42 5.87 -0.01
CA ASN A 70 11.10 6.19 -0.51
C ASN A 70 9.99 5.75 0.45
N ALA A 71 10.15 4.62 1.11
CA ALA A 71 9.18 4.09 2.07
C ALA A 71 9.02 5.02 3.27
N GLU A 72 10.15 5.50 3.80
CA GLU A 72 10.17 6.45 4.92
C GLU A 72 9.53 7.80 4.56
N VAL A 73 9.73 8.29 3.33
CA VAL A 73 9.08 9.53 2.88
C VAL A 73 7.56 9.39 2.86
N PHE A 74 7.02 8.26 2.37
CA PHE A 74 5.58 8.03 2.37
C PHE A 74 5.02 7.86 3.78
N LYS A 75 5.77 7.22 4.68
CA LYS A 75 5.40 7.05 6.08
C LYS A 75 5.36 8.38 6.81
N SER A 76 6.44 9.18 6.72
CA SER A 76 6.53 10.51 7.35
C SER A 76 5.41 11.43 6.86
N PHE A 77 5.13 11.44 5.55
CA PHE A 77 4.00 12.19 5.00
C PHE A 77 2.67 11.79 5.68
N ALA A 78 2.42 10.49 5.83
CA ALA A 78 1.20 9.99 6.42
C ALA A 78 1.12 10.21 7.96
N GLU A 79 2.26 10.34 8.64
CA GLU A 79 2.34 10.69 10.07
C GLU A 79 2.05 12.18 10.33
N GLU A 80 2.54 13.06 9.44
CA GLU A 80 2.37 14.51 9.56
C GLU A 80 0.93 14.95 9.23
N GLU A 81 0.29 14.27 8.27
CA GLU A 81 -1.06 14.61 7.81
C GLU A 81 -2.12 13.89 8.65
N ARG A 82 -3.07 14.65 9.20
CA ARG A 82 -4.18 14.09 9.98
C ARG A 82 -5.30 13.50 9.11
N TYR A 83 -5.42 14.01 7.91
CA TYR A 83 -6.38 13.59 6.91
C TYR A 83 -5.80 13.88 5.54
N PHE A 84 -5.70 12.89 4.69
CA PHE A 84 -5.15 13.06 3.36
C PHE A 84 -5.84 12.15 2.35
N SER A 85 -5.70 12.50 1.07
CA SER A 85 -6.33 11.76 -0.02
C SER A 85 -5.33 10.87 -0.75
N LEU A 86 -5.85 9.86 -1.45
CA LEU A 86 -5.07 9.05 -2.38
C LEU A 86 -4.36 9.92 -3.43
N SER A 87 -5.00 11.00 -3.89
CA SER A 87 -4.37 11.93 -4.84
C SER A 87 -3.15 12.64 -4.25
N ALA A 88 -3.11 12.91 -2.95
CA ALA A 88 -1.93 13.46 -2.29
C ALA A 88 -0.76 12.46 -2.32
N LEU A 89 -1.02 11.17 -2.09
CA LEU A 89 0.00 10.11 -2.23
C LEU A 89 0.49 9.96 -3.68
N VAL A 90 -0.41 10.06 -4.65
CA VAL A 90 -0.06 10.00 -6.08
C VAL A 90 0.80 11.22 -6.47
N ASN A 91 0.46 12.41 -5.99
CA ASN A 91 1.28 13.61 -6.20
C ASN A 91 2.67 13.47 -5.56
N LEU A 92 2.74 12.93 -4.34
CA LEU A 92 4.01 12.64 -3.67
C LEU A 92 4.86 11.64 -4.47
N LYS A 93 4.24 10.56 -4.97
CA LYS A 93 4.87 9.59 -5.88
C LYS A 93 5.50 10.28 -7.10
N GLU A 94 4.79 11.20 -7.72
CA GLU A 94 5.28 11.96 -8.89
C GLU A 94 6.41 12.92 -8.52
N GLN A 95 6.32 13.60 -7.38
CA GLN A 95 7.38 14.48 -6.88
C GLN A 95 8.68 13.71 -6.61
N ILE A 96 8.58 12.54 -6.00
CA ILE A 96 9.73 11.66 -5.74
C ILE A 96 10.24 11.02 -7.04
N GLY A 97 9.37 10.81 -8.04
CA GLY A 97 9.69 10.15 -9.30
C GLY A 97 9.79 8.63 -9.19
N VAL A 98 8.94 8.01 -8.36
CA VAL A 98 8.88 6.54 -8.18
C VAL A 98 7.72 5.92 -8.96
N GLY A 99 7.81 4.61 -9.22
CA GLY A 99 6.85 3.89 -10.05
C GLY A 99 5.50 3.59 -9.38
N GLY A 100 5.40 3.68 -8.06
CA GLY A 100 4.20 3.36 -7.30
C GLY A 100 4.18 4.03 -5.93
N VAL A 101 2.98 4.09 -5.32
CA VAL A 101 2.80 4.50 -3.92
C VAL A 101 3.26 3.36 -3.00
N TYR A 102 3.95 3.70 -1.93
CA TYR A 102 4.41 2.75 -0.91
C TYR A 102 3.31 2.54 0.13
N PHE A 103 2.23 1.87 -0.29
CA PHE A 103 1.04 1.66 0.55
C PHE A 103 1.33 0.92 1.84
N ASP A 104 2.26 -0.04 1.84
CA ASP A 104 2.62 -0.78 3.07
C ASP A 104 3.11 0.18 4.15
N SER A 105 4.01 1.12 3.80
CA SER A 105 4.55 2.12 4.73
C SER A 105 3.48 3.12 5.20
N VAL A 106 2.60 3.57 4.29
CA VAL A 106 1.46 4.42 4.65
C VAL A 106 0.55 3.69 5.63
N ASN A 107 0.26 2.42 5.37
CA ASN A 107 -0.65 1.63 6.19
C ASN A 107 -0.09 1.27 7.59
N GLU A 108 1.21 1.42 7.84
CA GLU A 108 1.76 1.30 9.19
C GLU A 108 1.16 2.37 10.13
N VAL A 109 0.90 3.57 9.65
CA VAL A 109 0.55 4.75 10.47
C VAL A 109 -0.84 5.32 10.19
N ALA A 110 -1.38 5.11 9.00
CA ALA A 110 -2.69 5.57 8.58
C ALA A 110 -3.56 4.43 8.06
N SER A 111 -4.87 4.60 8.09
CA SER A 111 -5.88 3.67 7.59
C SER A 111 -6.68 4.30 6.46
N ARG A 112 -6.88 3.55 5.41
CA ARG A 112 -7.78 3.92 4.31
C ARG A 112 -9.22 3.72 4.76
N ILE A 113 -10.04 4.77 4.68
CA ILE A 113 -11.44 4.73 5.14
C ILE A 113 -12.45 4.61 4.00
N ASN A 114 -12.05 5.00 2.79
CA ASN A 114 -12.84 4.84 1.55
C ASN A 114 -11.90 4.85 0.33
N ALA A 115 -12.44 4.90 -0.88
CA ALA A 115 -11.66 4.87 -2.12
C ALA A 115 -10.57 5.95 -2.20
N ASN A 116 -10.78 7.10 -1.54
CA ASN A 116 -9.91 8.28 -1.70
C ASN A 116 -9.22 8.73 -0.43
N ASP A 117 -9.73 8.39 0.75
CA ASP A 117 -9.38 9.10 1.99
C ASP A 117 -8.69 8.20 3.01
N TYR A 118 -7.75 8.80 3.73
CA TYR A 118 -6.95 8.19 4.80
C TYR A 118 -7.05 9.02 6.08
N VAL A 119 -7.00 8.34 7.22
CA VAL A 119 -6.92 8.93 8.55
C VAL A 119 -5.83 8.22 9.37
N PRO A 120 -5.21 8.87 10.37
CA PRO A 120 -4.29 8.20 11.29
C PRO A 120 -4.97 7.01 11.97
N ASN A 121 -4.22 5.93 12.19
CA ASN A 121 -4.74 4.72 12.87
C ASN A 121 -5.38 5.06 14.22
N GLY A 122 -4.80 5.98 15.00
CA GLY A 122 -5.31 6.41 16.30
C GLY A 122 -6.61 7.24 16.25
N ALA A 123 -7.06 7.66 15.07
CA ALA A 123 -8.33 8.35 14.89
C ALA A 123 -9.53 7.40 14.73
N LEU A 124 -9.27 6.09 14.60
CA LEU A 124 -10.29 5.06 14.41
C LEU A 124 -10.61 4.39 15.75
N LEU A 125 -11.90 4.30 16.06
CA LEU A 125 -12.41 3.62 17.24
C LEU A 125 -13.32 2.48 16.79
N PHE A 126 -12.95 1.26 17.13
CA PHE A 126 -13.70 0.05 16.82
C PHE A 126 -14.15 -0.68 18.08
N ASN A 127 -15.34 -1.27 18.05
CA ASN A 127 -15.70 -2.32 18.98
C ASN A 127 -15.16 -3.66 18.41
N GLU A 128 -13.87 -3.91 18.64
CA GLU A 128 -13.14 -5.04 18.04
C GLU A 128 -13.81 -6.37 18.31
N ASP A 129 -14.26 -6.61 19.55
CA ASP A 129 -14.86 -7.87 19.93
C ASP A 129 -16.19 -8.10 19.18
N ALA A 130 -17.04 -7.08 19.06
CA ALA A 130 -18.30 -7.18 18.33
C ALA A 130 -18.10 -7.36 16.82
N ILE A 131 -17.08 -6.74 16.24
CA ILE A 131 -16.76 -6.88 14.81
C ILE A 131 -16.17 -8.27 14.55
N ASP A 132 -15.25 -8.73 15.38
CA ASP A 132 -14.65 -10.05 15.24
C ASP A 132 -15.69 -11.18 15.43
N GLU A 133 -16.64 -11.05 16.38
CA GLU A 133 -17.77 -11.96 16.52
C GLU A 133 -18.70 -11.96 15.29
N LEU A 134 -18.94 -10.80 14.70
CA LEU A 134 -19.71 -10.71 13.46
C LEU A 134 -19.01 -11.42 12.32
N LEU A 135 -17.71 -11.19 12.14
CA LEU A 135 -16.91 -11.86 11.13
C LEU A 135 -16.89 -13.38 11.32
N GLU A 136 -16.85 -13.88 12.56
CA GLU A 136 -16.97 -15.33 12.84
C GLU A 136 -18.30 -15.91 12.36
N ARG A 137 -19.39 -15.15 12.42
CA ARG A 137 -20.72 -15.57 11.93
C ARG A 137 -20.82 -15.54 10.41
N ILE A 138 -20.18 -14.56 9.78
CA ILE A 138 -20.18 -14.40 8.31
C ILE A 138 -19.26 -15.44 7.66
N ILE A 139 -18.07 -15.64 8.23
CA ILE A 139 -17.04 -16.52 7.67
C ILE A 139 -17.22 -17.94 8.21
N ILE A 140 -18.02 -18.74 7.51
CA ILE A 140 -18.33 -20.11 7.92
C ILE A 140 -17.09 -21.01 7.84
N GLY A 141 -16.29 -20.89 6.78
CA GLY A 141 -15.04 -21.61 6.60
C GLY A 141 -13.85 -20.98 7.33
N ASN A 142 -12.66 -21.14 6.77
CA ASN A 142 -11.42 -20.58 7.28
C ASN A 142 -11.15 -19.16 6.75
N GLN A 143 -11.80 -18.79 5.64
CA GLN A 143 -11.60 -17.53 4.93
C GLN A 143 -12.86 -17.06 4.22
N ALA A 144 -12.90 -15.76 3.92
CA ALA A 144 -13.80 -15.14 2.96
C ALA A 144 -13.06 -13.98 2.28
N SER A 145 -13.47 -13.57 1.09
CA SER A 145 -12.92 -12.34 0.51
C SER A 145 -13.45 -11.09 1.24
N ILE A 146 -12.76 -9.97 1.08
CA ILE A 146 -13.27 -8.67 1.58
C ILE A 146 -14.66 -8.39 0.98
N LYS A 147 -14.86 -8.70 -0.31
CA LYS A 147 -16.12 -8.50 -1.02
C LYS A 147 -17.27 -9.33 -0.42
N GLU A 148 -17.04 -10.61 -0.12
CA GLU A 148 -18.03 -11.49 0.51
C GLU A 148 -18.44 -11.00 1.91
N ALA A 149 -17.50 -10.41 2.66
CA ALA A 149 -17.76 -9.86 3.99
C ALA A 149 -18.37 -8.44 3.96
N SER A 150 -18.60 -7.82 2.80
CA SER A 150 -18.98 -6.41 2.67
C SER A 150 -20.48 -6.10 2.83
N ASN A 151 -21.24 -6.95 3.52
CA ASN A 151 -22.63 -6.59 3.89
C ASN A 151 -22.63 -5.65 5.10
N PHE A 152 -22.33 -4.39 4.88
CA PHE A 152 -22.12 -3.40 5.94
C PHE A 152 -23.39 -3.01 6.73
N ALA A 153 -24.58 -3.41 6.28
CA ALA A 153 -25.83 -3.14 6.99
C ALA A 153 -25.90 -3.80 8.38
N ILE A 154 -25.11 -4.87 8.61
CA ILE A 154 -25.12 -5.65 9.86
C ILE A 154 -23.92 -5.34 10.76
N TYR A 155 -23.00 -4.48 10.31
CA TYR A 155 -21.81 -4.15 11.09
C TYR A 155 -22.11 -3.18 12.24
N PRO A 156 -21.40 -3.31 13.38
CA PRO A 156 -21.47 -2.31 14.45
C PRO A 156 -21.13 -0.92 13.95
N SER A 157 -21.77 0.10 14.51
CA SER A 157 -21.47 1.49 14.19
C SER A 157 -20.02 1.84 14.55
N THR A 158 -19.37 2.62 13.70
CA THR A 158 -18.03 3.18 13.95
C THR A 158 -18.04 4.71 13.72
N CYS A 159 -16.90 5.36 14.02
CA CYS A 159 -16.72 6.79 13.78
C CYS A 159 -16.66 7.15 12.27
N GLN A 160 -16.48 6.17 11.39
CA GLN A 160 -16.48 6.32 9.94
C GLN A 160 -17.48 5.35 9.31
N PRO A 161 -18.14 5.70 8.20
CA PRO A 161 -18.98 4.77 7.46
C PRO A 161 -18.17 3.54 7.01
N TRP A 162 -18.76 2.34 7.15
CA TRP A 162 -18.14 1.12 6.64
C TRP A 162 -17.99 1.14 5.13
N THR A 163 -16.83 0.73 4.67
CA THR A 163 -16.47 0.50 3.27
C THR A 163 -15.56 -0.73 3.20
N GLU A 164 -15.35 -1.27 2.00
CA GLU A 164 -14.38 -2.36 1.80
C GLU A 164 -12.96 -1.95 2.26
N TYR A 165 -12.57 -0.70 2.06
CA TYR A 165 -11.27 -0.16 2.47
C TYR A 165 -11.13 -0.03 3.98
N LEU A 166 -12.21 0.37 4.68
CA LEU A 166 -12.20 0.42 6.12
C LEU A 166 -12.16 -0.99 6.73
N LEU A 167 -12.87 -1.95 6.12
CA LEU A 167 -12.82 -3.36 6.52
C LEU A 167 -11.43 -3.96 6.28
N GLU A 168 -10.81 -3.69 5.13
CA GLU A 168 -9.41 -4.06 4.83
C GLU A 168 -8.47 -3.54 5.93
N SER A 169 -8.58 -2.25 6.26
CA SER A 169 -7.77 -1.59 7.30
C SER A 169 -8.03 -2.19 8.68
N TYR A 170 -9.29 -2.48 9.03
CA TYR A 170 -9.66 -3.11 10.29
C TYR A 170 -9.01 -4.49 10.45
N VAL A 171 -9.20 -5.35 9.45
CA VAL A 171 -8.69 -6.73 9.50
C VAL A 171 -7.16 -6.77 9.52
N ALA A 172 -6.52 -5.88 8.78
CA ALA A 172 -5.06 -5.82 8.73
C ALA A 172 -4.42 -5.42 10.06
N LYS A 173 -5.08 -4.55 10.87
CA LYS A 173 -4.45 -3.84 11.98
C LYS A 173 -5.10 -4.06 13.33
N PHE A 174 -6.42 -4.21 13.41
CA PHE A 174 -7.18 -4.16 14.65
C PHE A 174 -7.79 -5.50 15.04
N SER A 175 -8.13 -6.36 14.08
CA SER A 175 -8.73 -7.66 14.38
C SER A 175 -7.78 -8.58 15.15
N LYS A 176 -8.29 -9.16 16.23
CA LYS A 176 -7.59 -10.15 17.06
C LYS A 176 -7.76 -11.57 16.53
N LYS A 177 -8.90 -11.86 15.89
CA LYS A 177 -9.27 -13.22 15.44
C LYS A 177 -8.96 -13.47 13.97
N PHE A 178 -8.82 -12.39 13.17
CA PHE A 178 -8.60 -12.47 11.73
C PHE A 178 -7.30 -11.81 11.32
N LYS A 179 -6.80 -12.17 10.16
CA LYS A 179 -5.68 -11.56 9.45
C LYS A 179 -6.06 -11.33 8.00
N LEU A 180 -5.50 -10.30 7.40
CA LEU A 180 -5.62 -10.01 5.98
C LEU A 180 -4.51 -10.75 5.23
N ILE A 181 -4.87 -11.49 4.18
CA ILE A 181 -3.93 -12.06 3.21
C ILE A 181 -4.29 -11.50 1.83
N HIS A 182 -3.36 -10.79 1.22
CA HIS A 182 -3.53 -10.18 -0.09
C HIS A 182 -2.20 -10.17 -0.86
N ILE A 183 -2.24 -9.87 -2.17
CA ILE A 183 -1.02 -9.75 -2.98
C ILE A 183 -0.35 -8.40 -2.71
N CYS A 184 -1.13 -7.32 -2.76
CA CYS A 184 -0.70 -5.94 -2.48
C CYS A 184 -1.92 -5.04 -2.31
N TYR A 185 -1.74 -3.92 -1.63
CA TYR A 185 -2.73 -2.84 -1.65
C TYR A 185 -2.82 -2.24 -3.06
N ALA A 186 -4.02 -1.83 -3.46
CA ALA A 186 -4.26 -1.26 -4.80
C ALA A 186 -4.96 0.10 -4.72
N GLU A 187 -4.71 0.95 -5.72
CA GLU A 187 -5.32 2.28 -5.78
C GLU A 187 -6.84 2.22 -5.97
N SER A 188 -7.33 1.31 -6.80
CA SER A 188 -8.70 1.36 -7.33
C SER A 188 -9.67 0.37 -6.75
N LYS A 189 -9.23 -0.67 -6.05
CA LYS A 189 -10.12 -1.63 -5.40
C LYS A 189 -9.43 -2.46 -4.32
N CYS A 190 -10.21 -2.87 -3.32
CA CYS A 190 -9.78 -3.87 -2.35
C CYS A 190 -9.79 -5.27 -2.98
N SER A 191 -8.85 -6.09 -2.62
CA SER A 191 -8.83 -7.52 -2.93
C SER A 191 -8.00 -8.26 -1.90
N GLY A 192 -8.37 -9.51 -1.64
CA GLY A 192 -7.70 -10.35 -0.67
C GLY A 192 -8.68 -11.11 0.20
N ALA A 193 -8.15 -11.90 1.11
CA ALA A 193 -8.89 -12.77 2.01
C ALA A 193 -8.79 -12.30 3.46
N ILE A 194 -9.93 -12.33 4.14
CA ILE A 194 -10.05 -12.27 5.59
C ILE A 194 -9.95 -13.71 6.09
N VAL A 195 -8.88 -14.03 6.80
CA VAL A 195 -8.52 -15.39 7.19
C VAL A 195 -8.52 -15.53 8.70
N LYS A 196 -9.12 -16.59 9.24
CA LYS A 196 -9.08 -16.90 10.67
C LYS A 196 -7.63 -17.12 11.11
N ARG A 197 -7.18 -16.45 12.17
CA ARG A 197 -5.82 -16.64 12.72
C ARG A 197 -5.58 -18.06 13.26
N SER A 198 -6.66 -18.77 13.61
CA SER A 198 -6.62 -20.16 14.04
C SER A 198 -6.42 -21.17 12.90
N SER A 199 -6.50 -20.74 11.64
CA SER A 199 -6.31 -21.60 10.47
C SER A 199 -4.83 -21.74 10.09
N GLU A 200 -4.53 -22.77 9.29
CA GLU A 200 -3.19 -23.01 8.74
C GLU A 200 -2.90 -22.17 7.47
N ILE A 201 -3.84 -21.33 7.03
CA ILE A 201 -3.71 -20.47 5.84
C ILE A 201 -2.77 -19.31 6.18
N ASN A 202 -1.59 -19.24 5.54
CA ASN A 202 -0.57 -18.23 5.84
C ASN A 202 -0.08 -17.46 4.61
N SER A 203 -0.45 -17.89 3.43
CA SER A 203 -0.04 -17.28 2.16
C SER A 203 -1.23 -17.10 1.22
N MET A 204 -1.04 -16.30 0.18
CA MET A 204 -2.05 -16.18 -0.87
C MET A 204 -2.20 -17.48 -1.68
N ASP A 205 -1.16 -18.31 -1.78
CA ASP A 205 -1.24 -19.63 -2.39
C ASP A 205 -2.17 -20.54 -1.58
N ASP A 206 -2.09 -20.51 -0.24
CA ASP A 206 -3.00 -21.27 0.61
C ASP A 206 -4.45 -20.81 0.45
N VAL A 207 -4.68 -19.48 0.38
CA VAL A 207 -5.99 -18.89 0.11
C VAL A 207 -6.56 -19.41 -1.20
N VAL A 208 -5.75 -19.40 -2.27
CA VAL A 208 -6.18 -19.90 -3.59
C VAL A 208 -6.49 -21.39 -3.56
N VAL A 209 -5.67 -22.19 -2.90
CA VAL A 209 -5.92 -23.64 -2.76
C VAL A 209 -7.21 -23.91 -2.00
N GLU A 210 -7.45 -23.22 -0.88
CA GLU A 210 -8.68 -23.37 -0.09
C GLU A 210 -9.93 -22.96 -0.89
N TYR A 211 -9.82 -21.85 -1.66
CA TYR A 211 -10.87 -21.43 -2.57
C TYR A 211 -11.20 -22.50 -3.62
N LEU A 212 -10.19 -23.07 -4.25
CA LEU A 212 -10.36 -24.10 -5.29
C LEU A 212 -10.87 -25.44 -4.72
N VAL A 213 -10.56 -25.78 -3.48
CA VAL A 213 -11.09 -26.98 -2.79
C VAL A 213 -12.60 -26.83 -2.57
N THR A 214 -13.07 -25.64 -2.24
CA THR A 214 -14.49 -25.35 -2.00
C THR A 214 -15.30 -25.21 -3.30
N HIS A 215 -14.66 -24.75 -4.40
CA HIS A 215 -15.28 -24.55 -5.72
C HIS A 215 -14.94 -25.70 -6.67
N LYS A 216 -15.54 -26.88 -6.43
CA LYS A 216 -15.23 -28.14 -7.18
C LYS A 216 -15.60 -28.11 -8.66
N ASP A 217 -16.44 -27.21 -9.09
CA ASP A 217 -16.83 -26.94 -10.47
C ASP A 217 -15.71 -26.27 -11.30
N ILE A 218 -14.76 -25.63 -10.66
CA ILE A 218 -13.59 -25.02 -11.31
C ILE A 218 -12.62 -26.12 -11.80
N GLN A 219 -12.49 -26.22 -13.13
CA GLN A 219 -11.66 -27.25 -13.74
C GLN A 219 -10.42 -26.72 -14.45
N THR A 220 -10.43 -25.48 -14.90
CA THR A 220 -9.34 -24.87 -15.66
C THR A 220 -8.72 -23.68 -14.91
N ALA A 221 -7.46 -23.36 -15.26
CA ALA A 221 -6.77 -22.19 -14.73
C ALA A 221 -7.51 -20.86 -15.06
N ASN A 222 -8.13 -20.79 -16.23
CA ASN A 222 -8.89 -19.62 -16.64
C ASN A 222 -10.17 -19.44 -15.79
N ASP A 223 -10.89 -20.53 -15.50
CA ASP A 223 -12.07 -20.49 -14.64
C ASP A 223 -11.67 -20.11 -13.20
N ALA A 224 -10.55 -20.64 -12.70
CA ALA A 224 -9.99 -20.28 -11.41
C ALA A 224 -9.68 -18.77 -11.31
N LEU A 225 -9.00 -18.21 -12.30
CA LEU A 225 -8.71 -16.79 -12.35
C LEU A 225 -9.96 -15.92 -12.47
N ASN A 226 -10.97 -16.37 -13.22
CA ASN A 226 -12.24 -15.68 -13.33
C ASN A 226 -12.96 -15.64 -11.97
N GLY A 227 -13.14 -16.78 -11.32
CA GLY A 227 -13.79 -16.89 -10.02
C GLY A 227 -13.08 -16.08 -8.95
N LEU A 228 -11.75 -16.21 -8.84
CA LEU A 228 -10.95 -15.43 -7.88
C LEU A 228 -11.10 -13.91 -8.05
N VAL A 229 -11.21 -13.41 -9.29
CA VAL A 229 -11.45 -11.98 -9.56
C VAL A 229 -12.90 -11.61 -9.28
N GLU A 230 -13.85 -12.45 -9.67
CA GLU A 230 -15.28 -12.20 -9.49
C GLU A 230 -15.63 -12.14 -8.00
N ASP A 231 -15.10 -13.05 -7.21
CA ASP A 231 -15.33 -13.11 -5.76
C ASP A 231 -14.44 -12.14 -4.96
N GLY A 232 -13.49 -11.45 -5.61
CA GLY A 232 -12.72 -10.37 -4.99
C GLY A 232 -11.46 -10.82 -4.26
N TYR A 233 -11.00 -12.05 -4.43
CA TYR A 233 -9.74 -12.53 -3.85
C TYR A 233 -8.51 -11.91 -4.50
N ILE A 234 -8.56 -11.68 -5.82
CA ILE A 234 -7.50 -11.00 -6.57
C ILE A 234 -8.05 -9.85 -7.41
N ALA A 235 -7.23 -8.81 -7.63
CA ALA A 235 -7.65 -7.62 -8.35
C ALA A 235 -7.67 -7.79 -9.88
N ARG A 236 -6.86 -8.70 -10.42
CA ARG A 236 -6.65 -8.88 -11.87
C ARG A 236 -6.59 -10.36 -12.21
N LYS A 237 -7.00 -10.75 -13.43
CA LYS A 237 -6.92 -12.13 -13.95
C LYS A 237 -5.48 -12.59 -14.20
N ARG A 238 -4.65 -12.51 -13.17
CA ARG A 238 -3.25 -12.94 -13.20
C ARG A 238 -2.83 -13.44 -11.83
N TYR A 239 -2.43 -14.69 -11.78
CA TYR A 239 -1.82 -15.29 -10.60
C TYR A 239 -0.71 -16.25 -11.02
N LYS A 240 0.40 -16.21 -10.28
CA LYS A 240 1.54 -17.08 -10.56
C LYS A 240 1.20 -18.52 -10.16
N ASN A 241 1.61 -19.49 -10.94
CA ASN A 241 1.48 -20.92 -10.66
C ASN A 241 0.03 -21.43 -10.43
N ILE A 242 -0.99 -20.77 -11.01
CA ILE A 242 -2.39 -21.15 -10.81
C ILE A 242 -2.68 -22.61 -11.23
N GLU A 243 -2.00 -23.11 -12.26
CA GLU A 243 -2.14 -24.50 -12.74
C GLU A 243 -1.65 -25.50 -11.69
N ASP A 244 -0.51 -25.24 -11.05
CA ASP A 244 0.04 -26.08 -9.99
C ASP A 244 -0.88 -26.08 -8.76
N LEU A 245 -1.42 -24.92 -8.38
CA LEU A 245 -2.35 -24.78 -7.26
C LEU A 245 -3.67 -25.52 -7.52
N LEU A 246 -4.15 -25.53 -8.77
CA LEU A 246 -5.33 -26.29 -9.16
C LEU A 246 -5.08 -27.82 -9.02
N VAL A 247 -3.88 -28.29 -9.34
CA VAL A 247 -3.51 -29.70 -9.11
C VAL A 247 -3.48 -30.03 -7.61
N VAL A 248 -2.87 -29.16 -6.82
CA VAL A 248 -2.83 -29.33 -5.34
C VAL A 248 -4.24 -29.35 -4.75
N ALA A 249 -5.12 -28.43 -5.16
CA ALA A 249 -6.49 -28.36 -4.69
C ALA A 249 -7.29 -29.63 -5.05
N LYS A 250 -7.14 -30.13 -6.29
CA LYS A 250 -7.77 -31.38 -6.73
C LYS A 250 -7.29 -32.60 -5.91
N ALA A 251 -6.03 -32.62 -5.51
CA ALA A 251 -5.50 -33.68 -4.63
C ALA A 251 -6.09 -33.60 -3.22
N LYS A 252 -6.16 -32.39 -2.63
CA LYS A 252 -6.76 -32.16 -1.30
C LYS A 252 -8.27 -32.42 -1.27
N GLY A 253 -9.00 -32.03 -2.30
CA GLY A 253 -10.46 -32.22 -2.37
C GLY A 253 -10.91 -33.66 -2.63
N ARG A 254 -9.99 -34.59 -2.87
CA ARG A 254 -10.24 -36.04 -3.02
C ARG A 254 -9.89 -36.86 -1.77
N ALA A 255 -9.20 -36.24 -0.84
CA ALA A 255 -8.86 -36.81 0.47
C ALA A 255 -9.96 -36.53 1.49
#